data_07708b4731654ee2c474079784bbec02
#
_entry.id   07708b4731654ee2c474079784bbec02
#
_cell.length_a   1.000
_cell.length_b   1.000
_cell.length_c   1.000
_cell.angle_alpha   90.00
_cell.angle_beta   90.00
_cell.angle_gamma   90.00
#
_symmetry.space_group_name_H-M   'P 1'
#
loop_
_entity.id
_entity.type
_entity.pdbx_description
1 polymer ?
#
loop_
_entity_poly.entity_id
_entity_poly.type
_entity_poly.pdbx_seq_one_letter_code
_entity_poly.pdbx_strand_id
1 'polypeptide(L)'
;MTYDTSDRILRFAEVDDDRLLVLARTTLSAKLEVSDDARAAMDSFRSQLSPESIRRFREYTPNLPSDNVEVIRPFVNDAIALALPTTTYAVETLLVPVMQFVHWAVFVVGCELDAALIFDRKLIDAWVTDELPAHLAPGTRRNNRAWVSRVAEAVNPDKNPRAPMPMNERSMSEPYNEAEIVALDRWAAGQSTPYLRKNAAVLVALGAGAGLGSIEIAQVQRQSVVVHDDGLVSIDVVVKGEFKRRVIVTAEFETIIARQVKKLPPEAFIFLPKRTRTENDVVSAFVSRTSRPKGCPSIQVRRLRNTWFVTQMTNRVDVLSLMEAAGLESLETISKLARFVPKPTAAERTAQLRGAL
;
A
#
# COMPACT_ATOMS: atom_id res chain seq x y z
N MET A 1 -33.49 -9.94 16.22
CA MET A 1 -33.27 -9.13 17.42
C MET A 1 -32.41 -7.97 17.02
N THR A 2 -33.03 -6.84 16.76
CA THR A 2 -32.38 -5.56 16.50
C THR A 2 -31.83 -5.06 17.83
N TYR A 3 -30.51 -4.97 17.94
CA TYR A 3 -29.86 -4.31 19.07
C TYR A 3 -30.10 -2.80 18.92
N ASP A 4 -30.93 -2.27 19.79
CA ASP A 4 -31.15 -0.83 19.93
C ASP A 4 -29.94 -0.22 20.63
N THR A 5 -29.03 0.34 19.82
CA THR A 5 -27.82 1.03 20.27
C THR A 5 -28.13 2.40 20.88
N SER A 6 -29.29 2.95 20.60
CA SER A 6 -29.69 4.31 20.99
C SER A 6 -29.85 4.50 22.50
N ASP A 7 -30.29 3.46 23.21
CA ASP A 7 -30.57 3.54 24.67
C ASP A 7 -29.32 3.45 25.56
N ARG A 8 -28.18 2.96 25.01
CA ARG A 8 -26.89 2.93 25.73
C ARG A 8 -26.09 4.20 25.59
N ILE A 9 -26.20 4.88 24.45
CA ILE A 9 -25.48 6.14 24.19
C ILE A 9 -25.96 7.27 25.10
N LEU A 10 -27.25 7.28 25.46
CA LEU A 10 -27.82 8.32 26.31
C LEU A 10 -27.48 8.21 27.80
N ARG A 11 -26.97 7.05 28.28
CA ARG A 11 -26.53 6.88 29.68
C ARG A 11 -25.11 7.33 29.97
N PHE A 12 -24.28 7.55 28.96
CA PHE A 12 -22.86 7.89 29.14
C PHE A 12 -22.58 9.39 29.11
N ALA A 13 -23.56 10.24 28.79
CA ALA A 13 -23.38 11.68 28.79
C ALA A 13 -23.25 12.33 30.19
N GLU A 14 -23.35 11.55 31.27
CA GLU A 14 -23.27 12.03 32.65
C GLU A 14 -22.16 11.37 33.49
N VAL A 15 -21.24 10.61 32.90
CA VAL A 15 -20.13 9.97 33.65
C VAL A 15 -18.88 10.83 33.55
N ASP A 16 -18.46 11.34 34.68
CA ASP A 16 -17.25 12.12 34.88
C ASP A 16 -16.00 11.38 34.35
N ASP A 17 -15.22 12.02 33.49
CA ASP A 17 -14.02 11.48 32.84
C ASP A 17 -13.02 10.86 33.84
N ASP A 18 -12.90 11.44 35.03
CA ASP A 18 -12.05 10.93 36.11
C ASP A 18 -12.52 9.56 36.65
N ARG A 19 -13.80 9.28 36.67
CA ARG A 19 -14.35 7.99 37.08
C ARG A 19 -14.10 6.89 36.04
N LEU A 20 -14.14 7.20 34.74
CA LEU A 20 -13.80 6.27 33.67
C LEU A 20 -12.32 5.89 33.73
N LEU A 21 -11.44 6.86 33.98
CA LEU A 21 -9.98 6.63 34.15
C LEU A 21 -9.68 5.75 35.38
N VAL A 22 -10.36 5.96 36.49
CA VAL A 22 -10.19 5.15 37.70
C VAL A 22 -10.74 3.74 37.51
N LEU A 23 -11.90 3.56 36.89
CA LEU A 23 -12.47 2.26 36.56
C LEU A 23 -11.56 1.49 35.59
N ALA A 24 -11.05 2.14 34.54
CA ALA A 24 -10.12 1.53 33.59
C ALA A 24 -8.81 1.09 34.28
N ARG A 25 -8.24 1.93 35.16
CA ARG A 25 -7.03 1.60 35.94
C ARG A 25 -7.22 0.43 36.91
N THR A 26 -8.37 0.36 37.57
CA THR A 26 -8.67 -0.69 38.56
C THR A 26 -9.00 -2.03 37.87
N THR A 27 -9.65 -2.00 36.72
CA THR A 27 -10.04 -3.19 35.96
C THR A 27 -8.83 -3.81 35.22
N LEU A 28 -7.87 -2.96 34.79
CA LEU A 28 -6.64 -3.43 34.11
C LEU A 28 -5.74 -4.28 35.03
N SER A 29 -5.72 -4.00 36.33
CA SER A 29 -4.93 -4.79 37.30
C SER A 29 -5.57 -6.14 37.66
N ALA A 30 -6.89 -6.30 37.45
CA ALA A 30 -7.66 -7.44 37.97
C ALA A 30 -8.08 -8.48 36.95
N LYS A 31 -8.05 -8.22 35.63
CA LYS A 31 -8.73 -9.08 34.63
C LYS A 31 -7.89 -9.49 33.40
N LEU A 32 -6.60 -9.33 33.41
CA LEU A 32 -5.73 -10.12 32.53
C LEU A 32 -5.49 -11.50 33.18
N GLU A 33 -6.53 -12.29 33.38
CA GLU A 33 -6.42 -13.75 33.51
C GLU A 33 -6.06 -14.35 32.14
N VAL A 34 -4.92 -13.91 31.62
CA VAL A 34 -4.19 -14.69 30.62
C VAL A 34 -3.67 -15.90 31.37
N SER A 35 -3.97 -17.10 30.91
CA SER A 35 -3.44 -18.32 31.53
C SER A 35 -1.92 -18.18 31.69
N ASP A 36 -1.35 -18.79 32.73
CA ASP A 36 0.10 -18.72 32.97
C ASP A 36 0.90 -19.17 31.74
N ASP A 37 0.37 -20.11 30.96
CA ASP A 37 0.95 -20.56 29.68
C ASP A 37 0.94 -19.44 28.60
N ALA A 38 -0.14 -18.67 28.49
CA ALA A 38 -0.22 -17.57 27.56
C ALA A 38 0.66 -16.38 28.00
N ARG A 39 0.80 -16.15 29.32
CA ARG A 39 1.72 -15.16 29.88
C ARG A 39 3.18 -15.55 29.63
N ALA A 40 3.55 -16.82 29.87
CA ALA A 40 4.89 -17.35 29.58
C ALA A 40 5.20 -17.29 28.06
N ALA A 41 4.23 -17.58 27.22
CA ALA A 41 4.37 -17.44 25.77
C ALA A 41 4.56 -15.97 25.35
N MET A 42 3.86 -15.03 25.96
CA MET A 42 4.02 -13.58 25.71
C MET A 42 5.39 -13.08 26.17
N ASP A 43 5.88 -13.48 27.33
CA ASP A 43 7.20 -13.08 27.84
C ASP A 43 8.33 -13.71 27.00
N SER A 44 8.20 -14.95 26.62
CA SER A 44 9.09 -15.61 25.66
C SER A 44 9.10 -14.89 24.32
N PHE A 45 7.94 -14.46 23.84
CA PHE A 45 7.82 -13.77 22.57
C PHE A 45 8.34 -12.32 22.64
N ARG A 46 8.10 -11.61 23.74
CA ARG A 46 8.70 -10.27 23.97
C ARG A 46 10.21 -10.31 23.89
N SER A 47 10.85 -11.40 24.36
CA SER A 47 12.31 -11.59 24.26
C SER A 47 12.79 -11.84 22.82
N GLN A 48 11.90 -12.23 21.91
CA GLN A 48 12.19 -12.48 20.49
C GLN A 48 11.89 -11.28 19.59
N LEU A 49 11.25 -10.21 20.13
CA LEU A 49 10.99 -9.00 19.35
C LEU A 49 12.30 -8.33 18.97
N SER A 50 12.40 -7.91 17.73
CA SER A 50 13.55 -7.13 17.29
C SER A 50 13.65 -5.82 18.06
N PRO A 51 14.87 -5.30 18.32
CA PRO A 51 15.05 -3.99 18.94
C PRO A 51 14.29 -2.87 18.22
N GLU A 52 14.16 -2.97 16.90
CA GLU A 52 13.39 -2.04 16.07
C GLU A 52 11.89 -2.10 16.39
N SER A 53 11.31 -3.30 16.52
CA SER A 53 9.91 -3.46 16.92
C SER A 53 9.61 -2.88 18.29
N ILE A 54 10.50 -3.12 19.26
CA ILE A 54 10.39 -2.56 20.62
C ILE A 54 10.44 -1.03 20.58
N ARG A 55 11.35 -0.47 19.78
CA ARG A 55 11.45 0.98 19.59
C ARG A 55 10.15 1.54 19.03
N ARG A 56 9.59 0.92 17.99
CA ARG A 56 8.32 1.34 17.37
C ARG A 56 7.16 1.33 18.34
N PHE A 57 7.03 0.33 19.19
CA PHE A 57 6.00 0.31 20.25
C PHE A 57 6.12 1.50 21.21
N ARG A 58 7.35 1.94 21.52
CA ARG A 58 7.58 3.06 22.43
C ARG A 58 7.38 4.42 21.79
N GLU A 59 7.87 4.59 20.57
CA GLU A 59 7.93 5.89 19.87
C GLU A 59 6.62 6.26 19.18
N TYR A 60 5.73 5.28 18.94
CA TYR A 60 4.49 5.57 18.24
C TYR A 60 3.57 6.48 19.07
N THR A 61 3.31 7.67 18.53
CA THR A 61 2.40 8.65 19.13
C THR A 61 1.18 8.80 18.21
N PRO A 62 0.01 8.22 18.56
CA PRO A 62 -1.21 8.38 17.79
C PRO A 62 -1.79 9.78 17.96
N ASN A 63 -2.55 10.24 16.96
CA ASN A 63 -3.34 11.47 17.06
C ASN A 63 -4.66 11.19 17.82
N LEU A 64 -4.52 10.89 19.12
CA LEU A 64 -5.59 10.56 20.08
C LEU A 64 -5.28 11.24 21.41
N PRO A 65 -6.25 11.44 22.30
CA PRO A 65 -6.00 11.99 23.63
C PRO A 65 -4.93 11.18 24.39
N SER A 66 -3.92 11.84 24.92
CA SER A 66 -2.75 11.21 25.57
C SER A 66 -3.15 10.26 26.70
N ASP A 67 -4.07 10.69 27.55
CA ASP A 67 -4.52 9.94 28.73
C ASP A 67 -5.22 8.63 28.32
N ASN A 68 -6.04 8.70 27.28
CA ASN A 68 -6.70 7.51 26.71
C ASN A 68 -5.66 6.54 26.13
N VAL A 69 -4.64 7.08 25.44
CA VAL A 69 -3.56 6.26 24.84
C VAL A 69 -2.75 5.55 25.93
N GLU A 70 -2.45 6.22 27.04
CA GLU A 70 -1.72 5.58 28.15
C GLU A 70 -2.48 4.37 28.72
N VAL A 71 -3.81 4.46 28.83
CA VAL A 71 -4.64 3.38 29.33
C VAL A 71 -4.62 2.16 28.44
N ILE A 72 -4.77 2.36 27.12
CA ILE A 72 -4.94 1.24 26.16
C ILE A 72 -3.62 0.74 25.55
N ARG A 73 -2.55 1.51 25.63
CA ARG A 73 -1.26 1.17 24.99
C ARG A 73 -0.70 -0.21 25.41
N PRO A 74 -0.67 -0.58 26.70
CA PRO A 74 -0.18 -1.91 27.10
C PRO A 74 -1.00 -3.04 26.43
N PHE A 75 -2.32 -2.92 26.46
CA PHE A 75 -3.23 -3.87 25.86
C PHE A 75 -3.04 -4.01 24.35
N VAL A 76 -2.91 -2.87 23.63
CA VAL A 76 -2.68 -2.86 22.18
C VAL A 76 -1.33 -3.49 21.83
N ASN A 77 -0.28 -3.16 22.58
CA ASN A 77 1.03 -3.71 22.35
C ASN A 77 1.07 -5.23 22.57
N ASP A 78 0.42 -5.72 23.60
CA ASP A 78 0.33 -7.15 23.92
C ASP A 78 -0.49 -7.90 22.85
N ALA A 79 -1.61 -7.33 22.41
CA ALA A 79 -2.41 -7.91 21.33
C ALA A 79 -1.65 -8.03 20.02
N ILE A 80 -0.90 -6.97 19.65
CA ILE A 80 -0.07 -6.99 18.44
C ILE A 80 1.08 -7.97 18.60
N ALA A 81 1.77 -7.97 19.76
CA ALA A 81 2.86 -8.88 20.04
C ALA A 81 2.43 -10.35 19.87
N LEU A 82 1.24 -10.70 20.36
CA LEU A 82 0.67 -12.04 20.19
C LEU A 82 0.37 -12.39 18.73
N ALA A 83 0.03 -11.40 17.91
CA ALA A 83 -0.30 -11.61 16.50
C ALA A 83 0.92 -11.72 15.58
N LEU A 84 2.07 -11.11 15.93
CA LEU A 84 3.24 -11.04 15.06
C LEU A 84 3.75 -12.39 14.55
N PRO A 85 3.80 -13.49 15.34
CA PRO A 85 4.24 -14.80 14.86
C PRO A 85 3.32 -15.39 13.78
N THR A 86 2.07 -14.96 13.73
CA THR A 86 1.05 -15.51 12.83
C THR A 86 0.84 -14.68 11.57
N THR A 87 1.56 -13.56 11.43
CA THR A 87 1.38 -12.62 10.33
C THR A 87 2.73 -12.17 9.75
N THR A 88 2.70 -11.74 8.48
CA THR A 88 3.82 -11.10 7.79
C THR A 88 3.78 -9.56 7.87
N TYR A 89 2.78 -9.00 8.55
CA TYR A 89 2.67 -7.55 8.68
C TYR A 89 3.68 -7.00 9.70
N ALA A 90 4.28 -5.87 9.36
CA ALA A 90 5.15 -5.15 10.26
C ALA A 90 4.36 -4.49 11.41
N VAL A 91 5.01 -4.24 12.54
CA VAL A 91 4.42 -3.61 13.73
C VAL A 91 3.74 -2.29 13.38
N GLU A 92 4.38 -1.45 12.58
CA GLU A 92 3.86 -0.14 12.16
C GLU A 92 2.55 -0.23 11.39
N THR A 93 2.39 -1.31 10.63
CA THR A 93 1.17 -1.55 9.85
C THR A 93 -0.02 -1.87 10.76
N LEU A 94 0.23 -2.56 11.88
CA LEU A 94 -0.80 -2.98 12.83
C LEU A 94 -1.10 -1.92 13.89
N LEU A 95 -0.10 -1.17 14.35
CA LEU A 95 -0.23 -0.20 15.45
C LEU A 95 -1.32 0.85 15.21
N VAL A 96 -1.32 1.47 14.02
CA VAL A 96 -2.27 2.55 13.71
C VAL A 96 -3.72 2.07 13.79
N PRO A 97 -4.15 1.06 13.02
CA PRO A 97 -5.54 0.64 13.01
C PRO A 97 -5.97 -0.04 14.32
N VAL A 98 -5.10 -0.81 14.98
CA VAL A 98 -5.44 -1.47 16.23
C VAL A 98 -5.61 -0.46 17.37
N MET A 99 -4.72 0.55 17.43
CA MET A 99 -4.84 1.63 18.42
C MET A 99 -6.14 2.42 18.24
N GLN A 100 -6.48 2.78 16.99
CA GLN A 100 -7.73 3.49 16.69
C GLN A 100 -8.97 2.66 17.01
N PHE A 101 -8.94 1.38 16.66
CA PHE A 101 -10.04 0.47 16.93
C PHE A 101 -10.26 0.27 18.43
N VAL A 102 -9.21 -0.02 19.20
CA VAL A 102 -9.32 -0.23 20.66
C VAL A 102 -9.75 1.06 21.36
N HIS A 103 -9.22 2.22 20.92
CA HIS A 103 -9.66 3.52 21.44
C HIS A 103 -11.17 3.72 21.23
N TRP A 104 -11.66 3.50 20.01
CA TRP A 104 -13.09 3.61 19.72
C TRP A 104 -13.93 2.61 20.55
N ALA A 105 -13.51 1.35 20.62
CA ALA A 105 -14.23 0.33 21.38
C ALA A 105 -14.35 0.70 22.87
N VAL A 106 -13.30 1.24 23.48
CA VAL A 106 -13.28 1.54 24.91
C VAL A 106 -13.93 2.90 25.21
N PHE A 107 -13.56 3.95 24.50
CA PHE A 107 -13.94 5.33 24.87
C PHE A 107 -15.17 5.86 24.11
N VAL A 108 -15.56 5.25 22.99
CA VAL A 108 -16.76 5.65 22.25
C VAL A 108 -17.89 4.65 22.45
N VAL A 109 -17.60 3.34 22.32
CA VAL A 109 -18.63 2.30 22.53
C VAL A 109 -18.81 1.96 24.01
N GLY A 110 -17.78 2.18 24.84
CA GLY A 110 -17.81 1.89 26.27
C GLY A 110 -17.57 0.40 26.61
N CYS A 111 -16.85 -0.31 25.76
CA CYS A 111 -16.45 -1.69 26.04
C CYS A 111 -15.44 -1.72 27.18
N GLU A 112 -15.56 -2.71 28.06
CA GLU A 112 -14.50 -3.05 29.00
C GLU A 112 -13.24 -3.44 28.22
N LEU A 113 -12.06 -3.16 28.79
CA LEU A 113 -10.77 -3.51 28.17
C LEU A 113 -10.50 -5.01 28.34
N ASP A 114 -11.26 -5.80 27.61
CA ASP A 114 -11.25 -7.26 27.59
C ASP A 114 -11.06 -7.75 26.15
N ALA A 115 -10.12 -8.67 25.95
CA ALA A 115 -9.77 -9.17 24.63
C ALA A 115 -10.93 -9.93 23.95
N ALA A 116 -11.73 -10.66 24.71
CA ALA A 116 -12.87 -11.42 24.19
C ALA A 116 -14.05 -10.51 23.80
N LEU A 117 -14.15 -9.33 24.41
CA LEU A 117 -15.16 -8.34 24.07
C LEU A 117 -14.72 -7.44 22.92
N ILE A 118 -13.51 -6.89 23.02
CA ILE A 118 -12.99 -5.93 22.02
C ILE A 118 -12.74 -6.65 20.68
N PHE A 119 -12.00 -7.75 20.68
CA PHE A 119 -11.71 -8.49 19.46
C PHE A 119 -12.84 -9.45 19.08
N ASP A 120 -14.08 -8.94 19.09
CA ASP A 120 -15.24 -9.61 18.49
C ASP A 120 -15.42 -9.14 17.04
N ARG A 121 -15.66 -10.09 16.14
CA ARG A 121 -15.80 -9.81 14.71
C ARG A 121 -16.91 -8.79 14.40
N LYS A 122 -18.02 -8.84 15.15
CA LYS A 122 -19.12 -7.90 14.96
C LYS A 122 -18.72 -6.47 15.33
N LEU A 123 -17.91 -6.33 16.38
CA LEU A 123 -17.41 -5.03 16.80
C LEU A 123 -16.41 -4.46 15.78
N ILE A 124 -15.55 -5.31 15.22
CA ILE A 124 -14.63 -4.91 14.13
C ILE A 124 -15.42 -4.45 12.89
N ASP A 125 -16.46 -5.18 12.52
CA ASP A 125 -17.29 -4.83 11.36
C ASP A 125 -18.07 -3.52 11.59
N ALA A 126 -18.59 -3.29 12.81
CA ALA A 126 -19.23 -2.03 13.19
C ALA A 126 -18.24 -0.86 13.12
N TRP A 127 -17.03 -1.00 13.67
CA TRP A 127 -16.01 0.04 13.58
C TRP A 127 -15.70 0.45 12.15
N VAL A 128 -15.57 -0.52 11.24
CA VAL A 128 -15.29 -0.25 9.83
C VAL A 128 -16.45 0.46 9.13
N THR A 129 -17.68 0.17 9.55
CA THR A 129 -18.89 0.72 8.93
C THR A 129 -19.22 2.09 9.46
N ASP A 130 -19.15 2.27 10.78
CA ASP A 130 -19.74 3.40 11.47
C ASP A 130 -18.69 4.47 11.83
N GLU A 131 -17.46 4.07 12.19
CA GLU A 131 -16.42 5.00 12.66
C GLU A 131 -15.44 5.39 11.57
N LEU A 132 -14.99 4.44 10.73
CA LEU A 132 -14.03 4.82 9.70
C LEU A 132 -14.65 5.80 8.71
N PRO A 133 -14.02 6.99 8.53
CA PRO A 133 -14.59 8.04 7.72
C PRO A 133 -14.98 7.58 6.32
N ALA A 134 -16.19 7.95 5.89
CA ALA A 134 -16.73 7.55 4.58
C ALA A 134 -15.88 8.08 3.39
N HIS A 135 -15.06 9.15 3.62
CA HIS A 135 -14.13 9.66 2.60
C HIS A 135 -12.87 8.82 2.42
N LEU A 136 -12.59 7.88 3.33
CA LEU A 136 -11.49 6.95 3.13
C LEU A 136 -11.77 6.04 1.94
N ALA A 137 -10.75 5.87 1.10
CA ALA A 137 -10.84 4.97 -0.04
C ALA A 137 -11.28 3.56 0.41
N PRO A 138 -12.16 2.88 -0.34
CA PRO A 138 -12.63 1.54 0.01
C PRO A 138 -11.49 0.54 0.29
N GLY A 139 -10.36 0.69 -0.41
CA GLY A 139 -9.15 -0.10 -0.18
C GLY A 139 -8.53 0.14 1.20
N THR A 140 -8.52 1.38 1.69
CA THR A 140 -8.00 1.72 3.03
C THR A 140 -8.87 1.12 4.12
N ARG A 141 -10.20 1.26 4.01
CA ARG A 141 -11.14 0.66 4.97
C ARG A 141 -11.01 -0.86 5.01
N ARG A 142 -10.87 -1.51 3.85
CA ARG A 142 -10.63 -2.96 3.75
C ARG A 142 -9.32 -3.36 4.41
N ASN A 143 -8.24 -2.60 4.20
CA ASN A 143 -6.95 -2.89 4.81
C ASN A 143 -7.03 -2.77 6.34
N ASN A 144 -7.61 -1.71 6.87
CA ASN A 144 -7.79 -1.51 8.32
C ASN A 144 -8.57 -2.68 8.93
N ARG A 145 -9.69 -3.09 8.29
CA ARG A 145 -10.43 -4.28 8.72
C ARG A 145 -9.56 -5.52 8.73
N ALA A 146 -8.80 -5.77 7.66
CA ALA A 146 -7.96 -6.95 7.55
C ALA A 146 -6.86 -6.97 8.61
N TRP A 147 -6.24 -5.84 8.92
CA TRP A 147 -5.18 -5.74 9.93
C TRP A 147 -5.72 -5.98 11.34
N VAL A 148 -6.83 -5.34 11.71
CA VAL A 148 -7.47 -5.57 13.01
C VAL A 148 -7.99 -7.00 13.13
N SER A 149 -8.61 -7.56 12.08
CA SER A 149 -9.05 -8.96 12.06
C SER A 149 -7.90 -9.94 12.23
N ARG A 150 -6.72 -9.64 11.68
CA ARG A 150 -5.54 -10.49 11.83
C ARG A 150 -5.05 -10.54 13.27
N VAL A 151 -5.13 -9.42 14.00
CA VAL A 151 -4.84 -9.39 15.44
C VAL A 151 -5.93 -10.15 16.22
N ALA A 152 -7.20 -9.95 15.87
CA ALA A 152 -8.32 -10.64 16.50
C ALA A 152 -8.25 -12.17 16.35
N GLU A 153 -7.79 -12.68 15.20
CA GLU A 153 -7.58 -14.11 14.96
C GLU A 153 -6.53 -14.72 15.91
N ALA A 154 -5.53 -13.95 16.32
CA ALA A 154 -4.50 -14.40 17.25
C ALA A 154 -4.94 -14.27 18.71
N VAL A 155 -5.64 -13.19 19.05
CA VAL A 155 -6.03 -12.84 20.42
C VAL A 155 -7.31 -13.60 20.86
N ASN A 156 -8.23 -13.80 19.94
CA ASN A 156 -9.53 -14.45 20.22
C ASN A 156 -9.90 -15.40 19.06
N PRO A 157 -9.18 -16.53 18.91
CA PRO A 157 -9.35 -17.44 17.78
C PRO A 157 -10.73 -18.11 17.73
N ASP A 158 -11.36 -18.34 18.87
CA ASP A 158 -12.67 -19.01 18.96
C ASP A 158 -13.77 -18.17 18.30
N LYS A 159 -13.75 -16.86 18.52
CA LYS A 159 -14.71 -15.92 17.89
C LYS A 159 -14.27 -15.42 16.52
N ASN A 160 -12.99 -15.55 16.21
CA ASN A 160 -12.40 -15.12 14.93
C ASN A 160 -11.66 -16.29 14.27
N PRO A 161 -12.36 -17.36 13.86
CA PRO A 161 -11.69 -18.42 13.12
C PRO A 161 -11.05 -17.83 11.86
N ARG A 162 -9.81 -18.23 11.60
CA ARG A 162 -9.06 -17.76 10.43
C ARG A 162 -9.89 -18.00 9.18
N ALA A 163 -10.41 -16.92 8.60
CA ALA A 163 -11.15 -17.01 7.36
C ALA A 163 -10.20 -17.54 6.25
N PRO A 164 -10.65 -18.45 5.38
CA PRO A 164 -9.90 -18.79 4.19
C PRO A 164 -9.61 -17.47 3.44
N MET A 165 -8.40 -17.34 2.89
CA MET A 165 -8.02 -16.14 2.15
C MET A 165 -9.15 -15.76 1.20
N PRO A 166 -9.76 -14.58 1.31
CA PRO A 166 -10.79 -14.20 0.38
C PRO A 166 -10.15 -14.17 -1.01
N MET A 167 -10.67 -14.95 -1.92
CA MET A 167 -10.38 -14.83 -3.36
C MET A 167 -11.02 -13.53 -3.88
N ASN A 168 -10.65 -12.41 -3.27
CA ASN A 168 -11.02 -11.10 -3.78
C ASN A 168 -10.09 -10.80 -4.93
N GLU A 169 -10.59 -10.95 -6.14
CA GLU A 169 -10.03 -10.26 -7.28
C GLU A 169 -9.91 -8.78 -6.92
N ARG A 170 -8.69 -8.35 -6.58
CA ARG A 170 -8.40 -6.93 -6.51
C ARG A 170 -8.69 -6.41 -7.91
N SER A 171 -9.74 -5.61 -8.05
CA SER A 171 -10.02 -4.94 -9.31
C SER A 171 -8.73 -4.31 -9.80
N MET A 172 -8.21 -4.83 -10.89
CA MET A 172 -6.95 -4.35 -11.44
C MET A 172 -7.21 -2.98 -12.05
N SER A 173 -6.36 -2.00 -11.73
CA SER A 173 -6.47 -0.69 -12.33
C SER A 173 -6.34 -0.83 -13.86
N GLU A 174 -7.31 -0.33 -14.61
CA GLU A 174 -7.27 -0.38 -16.06
C GLU A 174 -6.05 0.36 -16.62
N PRO A 175 -5.41 -0.15 -17.70
CA PRO A 175 -4.36 0.60 -18.40
C PRO A 175 -4.93 1.89 -18.98
N TYR A 176 -4.08 2.84 -19.31
CA TYR A 176 -4.49 3.98 -20.11
C TYR A 176 -4.66 3.55 -21.57
N ASN A 177 -5.72 4.05 -22.20
CA ASN A 177 -5.88 3.93 -23.65
C ASN A 177 -5.06 5.02 -24.40
N GLU A 178 -4.99 4.95 -25.72
CA GLU A 178 -4.21 5.90 -26.53
C GLU A 178 -4.63 7.35 -26.32
N ALA A 179 -5.93 7.64 -26.26
CA ALA A 179 -6.41 8.99 -26.04
C ALA A 179 -6.02 9.52 -24.65
N GLU A 180 -6.03 8.66 -23.64
CA GLU A 180 -5.57 9.00 -22.29
C GLU A 180 -4.05 9.23 -22.25
N ILE A 181 -3.24 8.45 -22.97
CA ILE A 181 -1.78 8.68 -23.08
C ILE A 181 -1.50 10.03 -23.72
N VAL A 182 -2.17 10.37 -24.83
CA VAL A 182 -2.07 11.69 -25.45
C VAL A 182 -2.49 12.80 -24.48
N ALA A 183 -3.51 12.57 -23.66
CA ALA A 183 -3.94 13.52 -22.63
C ALA A 183 -2.88 13.68 -21.52
N LEU A 184 -2.17 12.61 -21.15
CA LEU A 184 -1.05 12.67 -20.19
C LEU A 184 0.16 13.42 -20.76
N ASP A 185 0.47 13.27 -22.05
CA ASP A 185 1.53 14.06 -22.71
C ASP A 185 1.19 15.54 -22.72
N ARG A 186 -0.06 15.91 -23.05
CA ARG A 186 -0.56 17.27 -22.96
C ARG A 186 -0.52 17.80 -21.54
N TRP A 187 -0.88 16.98 -20.56
CA TRP A 187 -0.75 17.32 -19.14
C TRP A 187 0.70 17.63 -18.79
N ALA A 188 1.65 16.79 -19.21
CA ALA A 188 3.06 17.01 -18.94
C ALA A 188 3.58 18.30 -19.59
N ALA A 189 3.25 18.53 -20.87
CA ALA A 189 3.64 19.72 -21.60
C ALA A 189 3.00 21.01 -21.08
N GLY A 190 1.77 20.94 -20.52
CA GLY A 190 1.01 22.05 -20.01
C GLY A 190 1.36 22.50 -18.59
N GLN A 191 2.34 21.89 -17.91
CA GLN A 191 2.72 22.32 -16.57
C GLN A 191 3.37 23.71 -16.57
N SER A 192 3.15 24.47 -15.48
CA SER A 192 3.49 25.90 -15.37
C SER A 192 4.99 26.19 -15.53
N THR A 193 5.87 25.32 -15.03
CA THR A 193 7.32 25.54 -15.06
C THR A 193 8.04 24.52 -15.93
N PRO A 194 9.20 24.86 -16.53
CA PRO A 194 10.02 23.91 -17.26
C PRO A 194 10.44 22.70 -16.42
N TYR A 195 10.64 22.91 -15.12
CA TYR A 195 10.97 21.85 -14.18
C TYR A 195 9.81 20.86 -14.01
N LEU A 196 8.59 21.35 -13.82
CA LEU A 196 7.40 20.51 -13.71
C LEU A 196 7.12 19.78 -15.03
N ARG A 197 7.20 20.47 -16.19
CA ARG A 197 7.01 19.84 -17.51
C ARG A 197 7.97 18.68 -17.73
N LYS A 198 9.24 18.89 -17.45
CA LYS A 198 10.27 17.88 -17.62
C LYS A 198 10.05 16.67 -16.71
N ASN A 199 9.74 16.90 -15.44
CA ASN A 199 9.52 15.79 -14.51
C ASN A 199 8.19 15.07 -14.77
N ALA A 200 7.15 15.75 -15.23
CA ALA A 200 5.90 15.11 -15.63
C ALA A 200 6.11 14.17 -16.84
N ALA A 201 6.85 14.61 -17.87
CA ALA A 201 7.20 13.77 -19.00
C ALA A 201 8.07 12.56 -18.58
N VAL A 202 9.05 12.77 -17.70
CA VAL A 202 9.89 11.68 -17.14
C VAL A 202 9.05 10.69 -16.35
N LEU A 203 8.07 11.14 -15.56
CA LEU A 203 7.16 10.26 -14.82
C LEU A 203 6.37 9.33 -15.75
N VAL A 204 5.81 9.89 -16.84
CA VAL A 204 5.09 9.11 -17.86
C VAL A 204 6.05 8.13 -18.54
N ALA A 205 7.23 8.58 -18.95
CA ALA A 205 8.23 7.74 -19.62
C ALA A 205 8.71 6.58 -18.75
N LEU A 206 8.95 6.80 -17.45
CA LEU A 206 9.36 5.72 -16.53
C LEU A 206 8.23 4.73 -16.25
N GLY A 207 7.00 5.20 -16.16
CA GLY A 207 5.85 4.35 -15.89
C GLY A 207 5.36 3.59 -17.14
N ALA A 208 5.06 4.31 -18.23
CA ALA A 208 4.52 3.73 -19.46
C ALA A 208 5.60 3.24 -20.43
N GLY A 209 6.81 3.80 -20.38
CA GLY A 209 7.92 3.41 -21.25
C GLY A 209 8.82 2.30 -20.67
N ALA A 210 9.00 2.25 -19.34
CA ALA A 210 9.86 1.28 -18.68
C ALA A 210 9.14 0.38 -17.66
N GLY A 211 7.84 0.53 -17.49
CA GLY A 211 7.05 -0.30 -16.58
C GLY A 211 7.43 -0.19 -15.10
N LEU A 212 8.03 0.93 -14.67
CA LEU A 212 8.48 1.10 -13.30
C LEU A 212 7.32 1.39 -12.34
N GLY A 213 7.40 0.82 -11.14
CA GLY A 213 6.53 1.14 -10.01
C GLY A 213 6.92 2.43 -9.28
N SER A 214 6.06 2.95 -8.41
CA SER A 214 6.30 4.22 -7.70
C SER A 214 7.59 4.23 -6.88
N ILE A 215 7.91 3.15 -6.20
CA ILE A 215 9.15 3.02 -5.41
C ILE A 215 10.37 3.00 -6.34
N GLU A 216 10.30 2.28 -7.46
CA GLU A 216 11.37 2.19 -8.44
C GLU A 216 11.62 3.56 -9.08
N ILE A 217 10.57 4.26 -9.52
CA ILE A 217 10.65 5.63 -10.07
C ILE A 217 11.32 6.58 -9.06
N ALA A 218 10.98 6.43 -7.78
CA ALA A 218 11.58 7.23 -6.73
C ALA A 218 13.07 6.92 -6.49
N GLN A 219 13.58 5.77 -6.89
CA GLN A 219 14.94 5.33 -6.58
C GLN A 219 15.90 5.32 -7.78
N VAL A 220 15.41 5.37 -9.00
CA VAL A 220 16.27 5.34 -10.20
C VAL A 220 17.18 6.57 -10.24
N GLN A 221 18.50 6.30 -10.27
CA GLN A 221 19.56 7.30 -10.40
C GLN A 221 20.13 7.33 -11.82
N ARG A 222 20.84 8.41 -12.16
CA ARG A 222 21.50 8.57 -13.46
C ARG A 222 22.45 7.42 -13.80
N GLN A 223 23.23 6.94 -12.83
CA GLN A 223 24.18 5.84 -13.00
C GLN A 223 23.51 4.51 -13.37
N SER A 224 22.24 4.34 -13.05
CA SER A 224 21.45 3.15 -13.40
C SER A 224 20.88 3.18 -14.83
N VAL A 225 21.12 4.27 -15.58
CA VAL A 225 20.58 4.43 -16.94
C VAL A 225 21.72 4.43 -17.95
N VAL A 226 21.65 3.51 -18.90
CA VAL A 226 22.58 3.43 -20.03
C VAL A 226 21.87 3.88 -21.29
N VAL A 227 22.46 4.85 -21.97
CA VAL A 227 22.06 5.26 -23.33
C VAL A 227 23.09 4.67 -24.28
N HIS A 228 22.65 3.78 -25.15
CA HIS A 228 23.50 3.09 -26.12
C HIS A 228 23.71 3.95 -27.38
N ASP A 229 24.71 3.62 -28.18
CA ASP A 229 25.07 4.39 -29.38
C ASP A 229 23.98 4.41 -30.45
N ASP A 230 23.15 3.37 -30.49
CA ASP A 230 22.01 3.24 -31.40
C ASP A 230 20.75 3.97 -30.90
N GLY A 231 20.84 4.62 -29.74
CA GLY A 231 19.73 5.36 -29.11
C GLY A 231 18.90 4.55 -28.13
N LEU A 232 19.09 3.23 -28.05
CA LEU A 232 18.42 2.38 -27.08
C LEU A 232 18.74 2.85 -25.65
N VAL A 233 17.73 2.83 -24.78
CA VAL A 233 17.87 3.18 -23.37
C VAL A 233 17.52 1.99 -22.49
N SER A 234 18.47 1.59 -21.64
CA SER A 234 18.25 0.57 -20.61
C SER A 234 18.35 1.14 -19.20
N ILE A 235 17.60 0.56 -18.28
CA ILE A 235 17.55 0.97 -16.87
C ILE A 235 17.81 -0.24 -15.99
N ASP A 236 18.85 -0.18 -15.16
CA ASP A 236 19.08 -1.12 -14.08
C ASP A 236 18.22 -0.72 -12.87
N VAL A 237 17.22 -1.51 -12.58
CA VAL A 237 16.30 -1.28 -11.47
C VAL A 237 16.97 -1.73 -10.18
N VAL A 238 17.35 -0.76 -9.34
CA VAL A 238 17.97 -0.96 -8.05
C VAL A 238 16.99 -0.48 -6.97
N VAL A 239 16.67 -1.34 -6.01
CA VAL A 239 15.78 -1.01 -4.89
C VAL A 239 16.50 -1.27 -3.59
N LYS A 240 16.59 -0.27 -2.71
CA LYS A 240 17.34 -0.35 -1.44
C LYS A 240 18.80 -0.82 -1.61
N GLY A 241 19.46 -0.42 -2.71
CA GLY A 241 20.84 -0.79 -3.01
C GLY A 241 21.03 -2.15 -3.68
N GLU A 242 19.96 -2.93 -3.87
CA GLU A 242 20.02 -4.23 -4.53
C GLU A 242 19.55 -4.14 -5.98
N PHE A 243 20.35 -4.69 -6.91
CA PHE A 243 19.93 -4.90 -8.29
C PHE A 243 18.76 -5.91 -8.32
N LYS A 244 17.68 -5.53 -9.00
CA LYS A 244 16.51 -6.39 -9.14
C LYS A 244 16.37 -6.93 -10.57
N ARG A 245 16.52 -6.08 -11.57
CA ARG A 245 16.37 -6.43 -12.98
C ARG A 245 16.86 -5.30 -13.89
N ARG A 246 17.02 -5.62 -15.17
CA ARG A 246 17.22 -4.63 -16.25
C ARG A 246 15.94 -4.52 -17.06
N VAL A 247 15.57 -3.30 -17.43
CA VAL A 247 14.44 -3.04 -18.31
C VAL A 247 14.89 -2.19 -19.49
N ILE A 248 14.34 -2.47 -20.67
CA ILE A 248 14.54 -1.65 -21.87
C ILE A 248 13.38 -0.65 -21.96
N VAL A 249 13.69 0.60 -22.16
CA VAL A 249 12.69 1.66 -22.39
C VAL A 249 12.11 1.47 -23.79
N THR A 250 10.80 1.60 -23.94
CA THR A 250 10.17 1.55 -25.26
C THR A 250 10.61 2.74 -26.12
N ALA A 251 10.81 2.52 -27.42
CA ALA A 251 11.41 3.50 -28.36
C ALA A 251 10.75 4.89 -28.30
N GLU A 252 9.43 4.94 -28.10
CA GLU A 252 8.67 6.19 -27.98
C GLU A 252 9.16 7.11 -26.85
N PHE A 253 9.66 6.51 -25.74
CA PHE A 253 10.06 7.26 -24.55
C PHE A 253 11.58 7.42 -24.37
N GLU A 254 12.40 6.76 -25.17
CA GLU A 254 13.88 6.80 -25.09
C GLU A 254 14.43 8.23 -25.12
N THR A 255 13.96 9.05 -26.06
CA THR A 255 14.42 10.44 -26.21
C THR A 255 14.17 11.27 -24.94
N ILE A 256 13.06 11.03 -24.23
CA ILE A 256 12.72 11.76 -22.99
C ILE A 256 13.74 11.41 -21.91
N ILE A 257 14.00 10.11 -21.72
CA ILE A 257 14.96 9.64 -20.71
C ILE A 257 16.38 10.04 -21.07
N ALA A 258 16.82 9.85 -22.31
CA ALA A 258 18.15 10.22 -22.78
C ALA A 258 18.44 11.72 -22.58
N ARG A 259 17.50 12.61 -22.91
CA ARG A 259 17.62 14.06 -22.65
C ARG A 259 17.69 14.39 -21.16
N GLN A 260 16.94 13.63 -20.32
CA GLN A 260 16.95 13.83 -18.87
C GLN A 260 18.32 13.52 -18.28
N VAL A 261 18.90 12.38 -18.64
CA VAL A 261 20.15 11.90 -18.02
C VAL A 261 21.40 12.61 -18.52
N LYS A 262 21.36 13.23 -19.70
CA LYS A 262 22.53 13.84 -20.36
C LYS A 262 23.29 14.86 -19.49
N LYS A 263 22.59 15.58 -18.61
CA LYS A 263 23.14 16.67 -17.79
C LYS A 263 23.13 16.39 -16.29
N LEU A 264 22.86 15.13 -15.89
CA LEU A 264 22.78 14.77 -14.48
C LEU A 264 24.09 14.12 -14.01
N PRO A 265 24.55 14.41 -12.79
CA PRO A 265 25.63 13.66 -12.16
C PRO A 265 25.17 12.22 -11.86
N PRO A 266 26.11 11.25 -11.73
CA PRO A 266 25.79 9.82 -11.62
C PRO A 266 24.81 9.46 -10.50
N GLU A 267 24.93 10.09 -9.34
CA GLU A 267 24.14 9.86 -8.14
C GLU A 267 22.80 10.60 -8.13
N ALA A 268 22.57 11.50 -9.09
CA ALA A 268 21.32 12.25 -9.14
C ALA A 268 20.14 11.36 -9.54
N PHE A 269 19.01 11.54 -8.89
CA PHE A 269 17.76 10.91 -9.31
C PHE A 269 17.31 11.44 -10.68
N ILE A 270 16.82 10.56 -11.55
CA ILE A 270 16.32 10.99 -12.87
C ILE A 270 14.92 11.61 -12.76
N PHE A 271 14.11 11.21 -11.79
CA PHE A 271 12.86 11.87 -11.44
C PHE A 271 13.07 12.82 -10.26
N LEU A 272 12.75 14.08 -10.44
CA LEU A 272 12.99 15.17 -9.46
C LEU A 272 14.47 15.26 -9.00
N PRO A 273 15.40 15.57 -9.89
CA PRO A 273 16.84 15.46 -9.64
C PRO A 273 17.39 16.40 -8.54
N LYS A 274 16.63 17.42 -8.17
CA LYS A 274 17.01 18.36 -7.08
C LYS A 274 16.71 17.87 -5.68
N ARG A 275 16.04 16.71 -5.53
CA ARG A 275 15.74 16.16 -4.21
C ARG A 275 16.94 15.44 -3.62
N THR A 276 17.01 15.44 -2.30
CA THR A 276 18.10 14.81 -1.54
C THR A 276 17.67 13.56 -0.79
N ARG A 277 16.34 13.26 -0.75
CA ARG A 277 15.77 12.13 0.02
C ARG A 277 14.94 11.22 -0.87
N THR A 278 14.94 9.93 -0.53
CA THR A 278 14.06 8.90 -1.09
C THR A 278 12.90 8.68 -0.12
N GLU A 279 11.78 9.32 -0.38
CA GLU A 279 10.55 9.10 0.38
C GLU A 279 9.60 8.23 -0.46
N ASN A 280 8.77 7.41 0.19
CA ASN A 280 7.87 6.49 -0.52
C ASN A 280 6.74 7.21 -1.27
N ASP A 281 6.45 8.46 -0.92
CA ASP A 281 5.36 9.28 -1.44
C ASP A 281 5.79 10.32 -2.50
N VAL A 282 7.07 10.32 -2.92
CA VAL A 282 7.65 11.29 -3.87
C VAL A 282 6.78 11.50 -5.10
N VAL A 283 6.24 10.43 -5.68
CA VAL A 283 5.42 10.51 -6.89
C VAL A 283 4.07 11.13 -6.60
N SER A 284 3.39 10.71 -5.53
CA SER A 284 2.10 11.27 -5.15
C SER A 284 2.20 12.73 -4.75
N ALA A 285 3.25 13.10 -4.00
CA ALA A 285 3.56 14.48 -3.64
C ALA A 285 3.89 15.35 -4.85
N PHE A 286 4.52 14.81 -5.89
CA PHE A 286 4.72 15.52 -7.15
C PHE A 286 3.40 15.73 -7.89
N VAL A 287 2.61 14.68 -8.09
CA VAL A 287 1.34 14.72 -8.81
C VAL A 287 0.36 15.71 -8.15
N SER A 288 0.28 15.76 -6.81
CA SER A 288 -0.59 16.69 -6.08
C SER A 288 -0.24 18.15 -6.31
N ARG A 289 1.00 18.47 -6.68
CA ARG A 289 1.47 19.84 -6.98
C ARG A 289 1.33 20.23 -8.47
N THR A 290 0.93 19.30 -9.33
CA THR A 290 0.74 19.55 -10.75
C THR A 290 -0.69 20.02 -11.05
N SER A 291 -0.85 20.89 -12.05
CA SER A 291 -2.16 21.28 -12.56
C SER A 291 -2.70 20.18 -13.46
N ARG A 292 -3.94 19.74 -13.21
CA ARG A 292 -4.61 18.74 -14.03
C ARG A 292 -5.80 19.38 -14.76
N PRO A 293 -5.74 19.53 -16.10
CA PRO A 293 -6.84 20.07 -16.89
C PRO A 293 -8.11 19.21 -16.78
N LYS A 294 -9.27 19.84 -16.97
CA LYS A 294 -10.54 19.12 -17.05
C LYS A 294 -10.49 18.11 -18.21
N GLY A 295 -10.91 16.89 -17.95
CA GLY A 295 -10.87 15.78 -18.93
C GLY A 295 -9.56 15.01 -18.98
N CYS A 296 -8.48 15.46 -18.31
CA CYS A 296 -7.28 14.67 -18.15
C CYS A 296 -7.51 13.54 -17.12
N PRO A 297 -7.16 12.29 -17.42
CA PRO A 297 -7.30 11.19 -16.46
C PRO A 297 -6.45 11.41 -15.20
N SER A 298 -6.80 10.75 -14.10
CA SER A 298 -5.98 10.78 -12.89
C SER A 298 -4.64 10.11 -13.15
N ILE A 299 -3.54 10.78 -12.75
CA ILE A 299 -2.19 10.28 -12.94
C ILE A 299 -1.89 9.21 -11.89
N GLN A 300 -1.76 7.96 -12.31
CA GLN A 300 -1.52 6.80 -11.45
C GLN A 300 -0.40 5.94 -12.03
N VAL A 301 0.68 5.77 -11.28
CA VAL A 301 1.82 4.94 -11.72
C VAL A 301 1.40 3.50 -12.02
N ARG A 302 0.48 2.95 -11.25
CA ARG A 302 -0.04 1.60 -11.50
C ARG A 302 -0.69 1.49 -12.88
N ARG A 303 -1.49 2.50 -13.29
CA ARG A 303 -2.09 2.53 -14.63
C ARG A 303 -1.01 2.67 -15.71
N LEU A 304 0.00 3.52 -15.52
CA LEU A 304 1.14 3.65 -16.45
C LEU A 304 1.86 2.30 -16.61
N ARG A 305 2.19 1.62 -15.52
CA ARG A 305 2.82 0.29 -15.57
C ARG A 305 1.92 -0.74 -16.25
N ASN A 306 0.62 -0.73 -15.99
CA ASN A 306 -0.32 -1.62 -16.67
C ASN A 306 -0.41 -1.34 -18.18
N THR A 307 -0.30 -0.07 -18.57
CA THR A 307 -0.19 0.33 -20.00
C THR A 307 1.07 -0.26 -20.62
N TRP A 308 2.21 -0.15 -19.96
CA TRP A 308 3.44 -0.79 -20.43
C TRP A 308 3.27 -2.29 -20.64
N PHE A 309 2.67 -3.01 -19.68
CA PHE A 309 2.39 -4.44 -19.84
C PHE A 309 1.55 -4.73 -21.08
N VAL A 310 0.45 -3.99 -21.27
CA VAL A 310 -0.45 -4.19 -22.42
C VAL A 310 0.26 -3.87 -23.73
N THR A 311 1.09 -2.81 -23.76
CA THR A 311 1.92 -2.48 -24.93
C THR A 311 2.89 -3.61 -25.26
N GLN A 312 3.63 -4.15 -24.27
CA GLN A 312 4.56 -5.26 -24.52
C GLN A 312 3.85 -6.52 -25.00
N MET A 313 2.70 -6.87 -24.41
CA MET A 313 1.89 -8.01 -24.86
C MET A 313 1.32 -7.79 -26.28
N THR A 314 0.92 -6.57 -26.63
CA THR A 314 0.46 -6.20 -27.96
C THR A 314 1.59 -6.32 -28.99
N ASN A 315 2.81 -5.95 -28.60
CA ASN A 315 4.02 -6.12 -29.39
C ASN A 315 4.53 -7.58 -29.43
N ARG A 316 3.80 -8.50 -28.82
CA ARG A 316 4.11 -9.95 -28.79
C ARG A 316 5.47 -10.27 -28.17
N VAL A 317 5.90 -9.49 -27.18
CA VAL A 317 7.09 -9.82 -26.40
C VAL A 317 6.86 -11.17 -25.71
N ASP A 318 7.86 -12.02 -25.77
CA ASP A 318 7.85 -13.32 -25.10
C ASP A 318 7.50 -13.18 -23.62
N VAL A 319 6.66 -14.10 -23.12
CA VAL A 319 6.11 -14.00 -21.77
C VAL A 319 7.16 -14.10 -20.68
N LEU A 320 8.21 -14.92 -20.87
CA LEU A 320 9.28 -15.08 -19.90
C LEU A 320 10.16 -13.83 -19.86
N SER A 321 10.50 -13.29 -21.03
CA SER A 321 11.22 -12.00 -21.16
C SER A 321 10.43 -10.85 -20.52
N LEU A 322 9.11 -10.84 -20.67
CA LEU A 322 8.24 -9.83 -20.05
C LEU A 322 8.20 -9.98 -18.52
N MET A 323 8.15 -11.21 -18.01
CA MET A 323 8.21 -11.48 -16.57
C MET A 323 9.52 -11.03 -15.97
N GLU A 324 10.65 -11.35 -16.60
CA GLU A 324 11.98 -10.92 -16.18
C GLU A 324 12.09 -9.40 -16.17
N ALA A 325 11.74 -8.73 -17.28
CA ALA A 325 11.76 -7.27 -17.39
C ALA A 325 10.83 -6.59 -16.38
N ALA A 326 9.73 -7.23 -16.01
CA ALA A 326 8.78 -6.73 -15.03
C ALA A 326 9.14 -7.06 -13.56
N GLY A 327 10.05 -8.03 -13.33
CA GLY A 327 10.34 -8.58 -12.01
C GLY A 327 9.13 -9.32 -11.43
N LEU A 328 8.47 -10.15 -12.23
CA LEU A 328 7.33 -10.96 -11.81
C LEU A 328 7.74 -12.41 -11.54
N GLU A 329 7.30 -12.94 -10.41
CA GLU A 329 7.48 -14.35 -10.03
C GLU A 329 6.31 -15.23 -10.52
N SER A 330 5.20 -14.61 -10.95
CA SER A 330 4.00 -15.35 -11.40
C SER A 330 3.31 -14.68 -12.59
N LEU A 331 2.52 -15.46 -13.33
CA LEU A 331 1.73 -15.01 -14.48
C LEU A 331 0.44 -14.24 -14.10
N GLU A 332 0.11 -14.13 -12.82
CA GLU A 332 -1.16 -13.57 -12.35
C GLU A 332 -1.43 -12.16 -12.89
N THR A 333 -0.42 -11.29 -12.87
CA THR A 333 -0.54 -9.92 -13.40
C THR A 333 -0.80 -9.93 -14.90
N ILE A 334 -0.05 -10.74 -15.65
CA ILE A 334 -0.17 -10.86 -17.11
C ILE A 334 -1.55 -11.39 -17.49
N SER A 335 -2.02 -12.45 -16.82
CA SER A 335 -3.34 -13.04 -17.10
C SER A 335 -4.49 -12.06 -16.87
N LYS A 336 -4.42 -11.26 -15.82
CA LYS A 336 -5.41 -10.22 -15.51
C LYS A 336 -5.42 -9.08 -16.54
N LEU A 337 -4.26 -8.74 -17.10
CA LEU A 337 -4.12 -7.69 -18.10
C LEU A 337 -4.39 -8.16 -19.53
N ALA A 338 -4.35 -9.47 -19.80
CA ALA A 338 -4.58 -10.04 -21.13
C ALA A 338 -5.94 -9.64 -21.75
N ARG A 339 -6.95 -9.33 -20.93
CA ARG A 339 -8.26 -8.85 -21.40
C ARG A 339 -8.22 -7.50 -22.11
N PHE A 340 -7.17 -6.69 -21.88
CA PHE A 340 -6.99 -5.38 -22.51
C PHE A 340 -6.13 -5.44 -23.78
N VAL A 341 -5.53 -6.61 -24.08
CA VAL A 341 -4.73 -6.80 -25.29
C VAL A 341 -5.67 -7.04 -26.49
N PRO A 342 -5.45 -6.36 -27.63
CA PRO A 342 -6.21 -6.62 -28.84
C PRO A 342 -6.14 -8.10 -29.25
N LYS A 343 -7.28 -8.71 -29.48
CA LYS A 343 -7.34 -10.12 -29.91
C LYS A 343 -6.85 -10.25 -31.35
N PRO A 344 -5.98 -11.23 -31.66
CA PRO A 344 -5.58 -11.51 -33.03
C PRO A 344 -6.79 -11.96 -33.85
N THR A 345 -6.78 -11.69 -35.15
CA THR A 345 -7.75 -12.22 -36.08
C THR A 345 -7.73 -13.74 -36.10
N ALA A 346 -8.78 -14.37 -36.61
CA ALA A 346 -8.82 -15.83 -36.72
C ALA A 346 -7.67 -16.38 -37.58
N ALA A 347 -7.33 -15.68 -38.68
CA ALA A 347 -6.22 -16.05 -39.55
C ALA A 347 -4.86 -15.96 -38.86
N GLU A 348 -4.59 -14.84 -38.18
CA GLU A 348 -3.35 -14.65 -37.40
C GLU A 348 -3.22 -15.69 -36.29
N ARG A 349 -4.30 -15.96 -35.54
CA ARG A 349 -4.29 -16.98 -34.49
C ARG A 349 -3.97 -18.36 -35.05
N THR A 350 -4.59 -18.71 -36.22
CA THR A 350 -4.31 -19.98 -36.87
C THR A 350 -2.85 -20.07 -37.30
N ALA A 351 -2.30 -19.02 -37.92
CA ALA A 351 -0.90 -18.98 -38.31
C ALA A 351 0.06 -19.14 -37.11
N GLN A 352 -0.22 -18.41 -36.02
CA GLN A 352 0.55 -18.50 -34.77
C GLN A 352 0.55 -19.92 -34.19
N LEU A 353 -0.63 -20.53 -34.06
CA LEU A 353 -0.77 -21.89 -33.50
C LEU A 353 -0.14 -22.97 -34.38
N ARG A 354 -0.04 -22.74 -35.69
CA ARG A 354 0.65 -23.64 -36.64
C ARG A 354 2.18 -23.45 -36.64
N GLY A 355 2.72 -22.43 -35.96
CA GLY A 355 4.14 -22.09 -36.03
C GLY A 355 4.55 -21.52 -37.40
N ALA A 356 3.62 -20.94 -38.16
CA ALA A 356 3.81 -20.39 -39.49
C ALA A 356 3.80 -18.84 -39.44
N LEU A 357 4.67 -18.26 -38.57
CA LEU A 357 4.90 -16.84 -38.49
C LEU A 357 6.07 -16.41 -39.39
#